data_c5e2f7cccde8730b98edefa3b640791a
#
_entry.id   c5e2f7cccde8730b98edefa3b640791a
#
_cell.length_a   1.000
_cell.length_b   1.000
_cell.length_c   1.000
_cell.angle_alpha   90.00
_cell.angle_beta   90.00
_cell.angle_gamma   90.00
#
_symmetry.space_group_name_H-M   'P 1'
#
loop_
_entity.id
_entity.type
_entity.pdbx_description
1 polymer ?
#
loop_
_entity_poly.entity_id
_entity_poly.type
_entity_poly.pdbx_seq_one_letter_code
_entity_poly.pdbx_strand_id
1 'polypeptide(L)'
;AWFTKLVKNANKVENKDYFAASDGVDVIYLEGQNQAGKEDPHAWLNLENGILYAKNIAKQLIAKDPKNKDFYEKNLAAYTEKLSKLDQEAKQKFNNIPEEKKMIVTSEGCFKYFSKAYGVPSAYIWEINTEEEGTPDQIKTLVEKLRQTKVPALFVESSVDERPMKTVSKDTNIPIYAKIFTDSIAKEGEKGDSYYSMMKWNLDKIAEGLSQ
;
A
#
# COMPACT_ATOMS: atom_id res chain seq x y z
N ALA A 1 -10.85 14.26 5.55
CA ALA A 1 -11.40 15.58 5.89
C ALA A 1 -12.11 16.28 4.70
N TRP A 2 -11.53 16.29 3.48
CA TRP A 2 -12.17 16.95 2.30
C TRP A 2 -13.45 16.21 1.83
N PHE A 3 -13.41 14.88 1.80
CA PHE A 3 -14.55 14.05 1.36
C PHE A 3 -15.77 14.25 2.24
N THR A 4 -15.61 14.27 3.56
CA THR A 4 -16.71 14.52 4.52
C THR A 4 -17.39 15.87 4.27
N LYS A 5 -16.59 16.91 3.96
CA LYS A 5 -17.15 18.24 3.58
C LYS A 5 -17.90 18.18 2.25
N LEU A 6 -17.33 17.45 1.26
CA LEU A 6 -17.95 17.31 -0.06
C LEU A 6 -19.31 16.62 0.03
N VAL A 7 -19.40 15.45 0.67
CA VAL A 7 -20.66 14.69 0.77
C VAL A 7 -21.71 15.43 1.58
N LYS A 8 -21.32 16.15 2.64
CA LYS A 8 -22.20 17.02 3.42
C LYS A 8 -22.78 18.16 2.57
N ASN A 9 -21.93 18.87 1.82
CA ASN A 9 -22.37 19.96 0.95
C ASN A 9 -23.26 19.47 -0.20
N ALA A 10 -23.06 18.24 -0.66
CA ALA A 10 -23.89 17.59 -1.67
C ALA A 10 -25.15 16.92 -1.09
N ASN A 11 -25.43 17.07 0.22
CA ASN A 11 -26.54 16.42 0.93
C ASN A 11 -26.56 14.88 0.72
N LYS A 12 -25.39 14.23 0.71
CA LYS A 12 -25.25 12.80 0.57
C LYS A 12 -25.21 12.11 1.92
N VAL A 13 -25.88 10.95 2.02
CA VAL A 13 -26.03 10.16 3.24
C VAL A 13 -25.26 8.87 3.11
N GLU A 14 -24.45 8.57 4.13
CA GLU A 14 -23.68 7.33 4.22
C GLU A 14 -24.61 6.10 4.24
N ASN A 15 -24.15 5.02 3.64
CA ASN A 15 -24.89 3.76 3.43
C ASN A 15 -26.16 3.88 2.56
N LYS A 16 -26.44 5.06 2.03
CA LYS A 16 -27.50 5.32 1.05
C LYS A 16 -26.94 5.76 -0.30
N ASP A 17 -26.17 6.84 -0.28
CA ASP A 17 -25.64 7.49 -1.48
C ASP A 17 -24.16 7.10 -1.72
N TYR A 18 -23.44 6.80 -0.66
CA TYR A 18 -22.05 6.29 -0.66
C TYR A 18 -21.84 5.31 0.48
N PHE A 19 -20.77 4.53 0.42
CA PHE A 19 -20.36 3.57 1.47
C PHE A 19 -18.84 3.45 1.53
N ALA A 20 -18.32 3.04 2.67
CA ALA A 20 -16.92 2.72 2.85
C ALA A 20 -16.62 1.30 2.34
N ALA A 21 -15.83 1.17 1.28
CA ALA A 21 -15.39 -0.15 0.81
C ALA A 21 -14.47 -0.85 1.83
N SER A 22 -13.86 -0.08 2.73
CA SER A 22 -12.96 -0.55 3.80
C SER A 22 -13.65 -1.05 5.06
N ASP A 23 -14.98 -1.12 5.12
CA ASP A 23 -15.70 -1.65 6.28
C ASP A 23 -15.19 -3.03 6.68
N GLY A 24 -14.87 -3.19 7.97
CA GLY A 24 -14.38 -4.45 8.55
C GLY A 24 -12.85 -4.66 8.44
N VAL A 25 -12.10 -3.67 7.97
CA VAL A 25 -10.63 -3.68 8.06
C VAL A 25 -10.18 -3.58 9.51
N ASP A 26 -9.23 -4.42 9.90
CA ASP A 26 -8.52 -4.29 11.18
C ASP A 26 -7.55 -3.10 11.10
N VAL A 27 -7.98 -1.96 11.65
CA VAL A 27 -7.34 -0.66 11.46
C VAL A 27 -5.96 -0.60 12.12
N ILE A 28 -4.98 -0.10 11.39
CA ILE A 28 -3.66 0.28 11.91
C ILE A 28 -3.65 1.81 12.08
N TYR A 29 -3.03 2.29 13.16
CA TYR A 29 -2.95 3.71 13.46
C TYR A 29 -1.56 4.27 13.19
N LEU A 30 -1.52 5.56 12.84
CA LEU A 30 -0.29 6.32 12.68
C LEU A 30 0.32 6.60 14.06
N GLU A 31 1.66 6.64 14.13
CA GLU A 31 2.44 6.80 15.37
C GLU A 31 3.19 8.14 15.45
N GLY A 32 3.35 8.84 14.31
CA GLY A 32 4.08 10.11 14.22
C GLY A 32 3.46 11.21 15.08
N GLN A 33 4.30 12.08 15.63
CA GLN A 33 3.95 13.08 16.67
C GLN A 33 2.70 13.92 16.35
N ASN A 34 2.49 14.30 15.08
CA ASN A 34 1.35 15.13 14.67
C ASN A 34 0.17 14.32 14.10
N GLN A 35 0.30 12.99 13.98
CA GLN A 35 -0.67 12.11 13.34
C GLN A 35 -1.08 10.94 14.25
N ALA A 36 -0.46 10.80 15.42
CA ALA A 36 -0.71 9.69 16.34
C ALA A 36 -2.20 9.50 16.62
N GLY A 37 -2.66 8.25 16.52
CA GLY A 37 -4.05 7.88 16.74
C GLY A 37 -4.99 8.14 15.55
N LYS A 38 -4.52 8.69 14.43
CA LYS A 38 -5.28 8.70 13.16
C LYS A 38 -5.11 7.38 12.46
N GLU A 39 -6.14 6.95 11.75
CA GLU A 39 -6.11 5.73 10.96
C GLU A 39 -5.13 5.84 9.79
N ASP A 40 -4.30 4.81 9.61
CA ASP A 40 -3.48 4.68 8.41
C ASP A 40 -4.38 4.33 7.22
N PRO A 41 -4.39 5.14 6.15
CA PRO A 41 -5.33 4.95 5.06
C PRO A 41 -4.97 3.80 4.10
N HIS A 42 -3.74 3.25 4.15
CA HIS A 42 -3.15 2.40 3.11
C HIS A 42 -3.54 0.92 3.21
N ALA A 43 -4.75 0.61 3.69
CA ALA A 43 -5.19 -0.76 3.95
C ALA A 43 -5.21 -1.65 2.69
N TRP A 44 -5.40 -1.08 1.51
CA TRP A 44 -5.40 -1.81 0.23
C TRP A 44 -4.05 -2.45 -0.13
N LEU A 45 -2.94 -2.05 0.50
CA LEU A 45 -1.62 -2.65 0.27
C LEU A 45 -1.46 -4.04 0.93
N ASN A 46 -2.49 -4.52 1.63
CA ASN A 46 -2.70 -5.92 1.99
C ASN A 46 -3.76 -6.53 1.06
N LEU A 47 -3.43 -7.61 0.36
CA LEU A 47 -4.36 -8.29 -0.57
C LEU A 47 -5.61 -8.87 0.13
N GLU A 48 -5.52 -9.29 1.38
CA GLU A 48 -6.70 -9.72 2.16
C GLU A 48 -7.70 -8.57 2.34
N ASN A 49 -7.21 -7.35 2.59
CA ASN A 49 -8.04 -6.16 2.63
C ASN A 49 -8.60 -5.81 1.23
N GLY A 50 -7.82 -6.00 0.17
CA GLY A 50 -8.31 -5.84 -1.21
C GLY A 50 -9.47 -6.80 -1.54
N ILE A 51 -9.39 -8.03 -1.05
CA ILE A 51 -10.49 -9.01 -1.15
C ILE A 51 -11.72 -8.54 -0.36
N LEU A 52 -11.52 -8.01 0.84
CA LEU A 52 -12.61 -7.44 1.66
C LEU A 52 -13.28 -6.27 0.94
N TYR A 53 -12.51 -5.36 0.35
CA TYR A 53 -13.03 -4.25 -0.46
C TYR A 53 -13.89 -4.76 -1.62
N ALA A 54 -13.40 -5.75 -2.37
CA ALA A 54 -14.15 -6.34 -3.48
C ALA A 54 -15.49 -6.95 -3.00
N LYS A 55 -15.49 -7.64 -1.86
CA LYS A 55 -16.71 -8.19 -1.24
C LYS A 55 -17.71 -7.09 -0.85
N ASN A 56 -17.23 -6.02 -0.21
CA ASN A 56 -18.08 -4.90 0.19
C ASN A 56 -18.68 -4.19 -1.03
N ILE A 57 -17.88 -3.98 -2.08
CA ILE A 57 -18.35 -3.41 -3.35
C ILE A 57 -19.42 -4.30 -3.98
N ALA A 58 -19.17 -5.60 -4.14
CA ALA A 58 -20.13 -6.53 -4.71
C ALA A 58 -21.45 -6.57 -3.92
N LYS A 59 -21.39 -6.58 -2.59
CA LYS A 59 -22.56 -6.50 -1.71
C LYS A 59 -23.43 -5.27 -2.03
N GLN A 60 -22.82 -4.12 -2.22
CA GLN A 60 -23.54 -2.89 -2.53
C GLN A 60 -24.12 -2.89 -3.96
N LEU A 61 -23.37 -3.42 -4.93
CA LEU A 61 -23.85 -3.57 -6.30
C LEU A 61 -25.09 -4.49 -6.35
N ILE A 62 -25.04 -5.64 -5.68
CA ILE A 62 -26.15 -6.58 -5.60
C ILE A 62 -27.39 -5.95 -4.93
N ALA A 63 -27.18 -5.18 -3.86
CA ALA A 63 -28.28 -4.49 -3.18
C ALA A 63 -28.96 -3.43 -4.06
N LYS A 64 -28.20 -2.75 -4.91
CA LYS A 64 -28.72 -1.70 -5.80
C LYS A 64 -29.23 -2.24 -7.13
N ASP A 65 -28.71 -3.36 -7.59
CA ASP A 65 -29.06 -4.01 -8.85
C ASP A 65 -29.22 -5.53 -8.69
N PRO A 66 -30.27 -5.98 -7.98
CA PRO A 66 -30.48 -7.39 -7.68
C PRO A 66 -30.73 -8.26 -8.92
N LYS A 67 -31.10 -7.68 -10.04
CA LYS A 67 -31.33 -8.42 -11.29
C LYS A 67 -30.04 -9.01 -11.85
N ASN A 68 -28.91 -8.41 -11.58
CA ASN A 68 -27.58 -8.85 -12.03
C ASN A 68 -26.76 -9.52 -10.90
N LYS A 69 -27.42 -10.01 -9.84
CA LYS A 69 -26.77 -10.65 -8.69
C LYS A 69 -25.78 -11.73 -9.12
N ASP A 70 -26.20 -12.68 -9.93
CA ASP A 70 -25.37 -13.84 -10.35
C ASP A 70 -24.12 -13.39 -11.14
N PHE A 71 -24.24 -12.30 -11.91
CA PHE A 71 -23.11 -11.71 -12.63
C PHE A 71 -22.08 -11.12 -11.66
N TYR A 72 -22.55 -10.37 -10.64
CA TYR A 72 -21.67 -9.80 -9.62
C TYR A 72 -21.00 -10.88 -8.77
N GLU A 73 -21.74 -11.90 -8.34
CA GLU A 73 -21.21 -13.02 -7.56
C GLU A 73 -20.16 -13.82 -8.34
N LYS A 74 -20.40 -14.10 -9.62
CA LYS A 74 -19.44 -14.78 -10.49
C LYS A 74 -18.15 -13.97 -10.64
N ASN A 75 -18.26 -12.66 -10.89
CA ASN A 75 -17.09 -11.78 -11.04
C ASN A 75 -16.33 -11.66 -9.73
N LEU A 76 -17.02 -11.53 -8.59
CA LEU A 76 -16.40 -11.50 -7.28
C LEU A 76 -15.61 -12.78 -7.01
N ALA A 77 -16.21 -13.95 -7.25
CA ALA A 77 -15.54 -15.23 -7.03
C ALA A 77 -14.25 -15.34 -7.84
N ALA A 78 -14.30 -15.05 -9.15
CA ALA A 78 -13.14 -15.10 -10.03
C ALA A 78 -12.03 -14.09 -9.60
N TYR A 79 -12.43 -12.88 -9.21
CA TYR A 79 -11.47 -11.85 -8.82
C TYR A 79 -10.82 -12.14 -7.47
N THR A 80 -11.60 -12.56 -6.48
CA THR A 80 -11.07 -12.91 -5.15
C THR A 80 -10.18 -14.16 -5.20
N GLU A 81 -10.48 -15.14 -6.03
CA GLU A 81 -9.59 -16.28 -6.27
C GLU A 81 -8.24 -15.83 -6.83
N LYS A 82 -8.27 -14.94 -7.83
CA LYS A 82 -7.05 -14.37 -8.44
C LYS A 82 -6.21 -13.60 -7.41
N LEU A 83 -6.82 -12.80 -6.54
CA LEU A 83 -6.13 -12.06 -5.48
C LEU A 83 -5.58 -13.02 -4.40
N SER A 84 -6.35 -14.03 -4.00
CA SER A 84 -5.92 -15.02 -3.00
C SER A 84 -4.70 -15.82 -3.48
N LYS A 85 -4.67 -16.19 -4.76
CA LYS A 85 -3.51 -16.87 -5.35
C LYS A 85 -2.27 -15.98 -5.32
N LEU A 86 -2.41 -14.71 -5.70
CA LEU A 86 -1.31 -13.74 -5.65
C LEU A 86 -0.80 -13.54 -4.22
N ASP A 87 -1.69 -13.48 -3.23
CA ASP A 87 -1.35 -13.37 -1.81
C ASP A 87 -0.54 -14.55 -1.30
N GLN A 88 -0.95 -15.77 -1.64
CA GLN A 88 -0.22 -16.99 -1.27
C GLN A 88 1.18 -17.04 -1.91
N GLU A 89 1.29 -16.70 -3.20
CA GLU A 89 2.56 -16.62 -3.91
C GLU A 89 3.49 -15.58 -3.25
N ALA A 90 2.95 -14.43 -2.84
CA ALA A 90 3.70 -13.38 -2.16
C ALA A 90 4.22 -13.85 -0.78
N LYS A 91 3.35 -14.45 0.03
CA LYS A 91 3.75 -15.01 1.34
C LYS A 91 4.91 -16.01 1.20
N GLN A 92 4.86 -16.88 0.20
CA GLN A 92 5.96 -17.83 -0.07
C GLN A 92 7.25 -17.12 -0.47
N LYS A 93 7.18 -16.10 -1.36
CA LYS A 93 8.36 -15.33 -1.78
C LYS A 93 9.04 -14.64 -0.60
N PHE A 94 8.28 -13.95 0.25
CA PHE A 94 8.82 -13.20 1.38
C PHE A 94 9.34 -14.11 2.49
N ASN A 95 8.76 -15.30 2.69
CA ASN A 95 9.27 -16.27 3.65
C ASN A 95 10.66 -16.80 3.30
N ASN A 96 11.04 -16.76 2.02
CA ASN A 96 12.35 -17.22 1.56
C ASN A 96 13.44 -16.13 1.64
N ILE A 97 13.11 -14.89 2.00
CA ILE A 97 14.08 -13.80 2.14
C ILE A 97 14.72 -13.88 3.52
N PRO A 98 16.08 -13.82 3.63
CA PRO A 98 16.77 -13.78 4.92
C PRO A 98 16.30 -12.61 5.80
N GLU A 99 16.11 -12.86 7.09
CA GLU A 99 15.57 -11.85 8.04
C GLU A 99 16.38 -10.54 8.06
N GLU A 100 17.71 -10.63 7.95
CA GLU A 100 18.59 -9.45 7.95
C GLU A 100 18.44 -8.57 6.71
N LYS A 101 17.87 -9.09 5.61
CA LYS A 101 17.57 -8.36 4.39
C LYS A 101 16.11 -7.92 4.30
N LYS A 102 15.25 -8.48 5.15
CA LYS A 102 13.78 -8.38 5.07
C LYS A 102 13.29 -7.07 5.69
N MET A 103 13.46 -5.96 4.97
CA MET A 103 12.88 -4.66 5.32
C MET A 103 12.59 -3.87 4.06
N ILE A 104 11.34 -3.45 3.87
CA ILE A 104 10.98 -2.52 2.80
C ILE A 104 11.30 -1.08 3.25
N VAL A 105 11.99 -0.33 2.38
CA VAL A 105 12.35 1.07 2.63
C VAL A 105 11.75 1.95 1.53
N THR A 106 10.91 2.89 1.93
CA THR A 106 10.11 3.76 1.05
C THR A 106 10.24 5.23 1.45
N SER A 107 9.72 6.13 0.65
CA SER A 107 9.67 7.55 1.01
C SER A 107 8.61 7.79 2.09
N GLU A 108 7.39 7.34 1.86
CA GLU A 108 6.26 7.41 2.80
C GLU A 108 6.07 6.10 3.57
N GLY A 109 5.53 6.19 4.78
CA GLY A 109 5.23 5.06 5.67
C GLY A 109 3.94 4.30 5.32
N CYS A 110 3.67 4.08 4.03
CA CYS A 110 2.42 3.50 3.53
C CYS A 110 2.34 1.97 3.62
N PHE A 111 3.41 1.27 3.99
CA PHE A 111 3.49 -0.20 3.94
C PHE A 111 3.20 -0.91 5.27
N LYS A 112 2.55 -0.27 6.26
CA LYS A 112 2.26 -0.90 7.56
C LYS A 112 1.33 -2.13 7.45
N TYR A 113 0.26 -2.04 6.65
CA TYR A 113 -0.63 -3.19 6.40
C TYR A 113 0.06 -4.30 5.62
N PHE A 114 0.90 -3.94 4.65
CA PHE A 114 1.76 -4.88 3.94
C PHE A 114 2.73 -5.58 4.90
N SER A 115 3.40 -4.82 5.76
CA SER A 115 4.33 -5.35 6.77
C SER A 115 3.66 -6.38 7.68
N LYS A 116 2.45 -6.09 8.14
CA LYS A 116 1.65 -7.02 8.95
C LYS A 116 1.27 -8.28 8.18
N ALA A 117 0.91 -8.15 6.89
CA ALA A 117 0.45 -9.27 6.06
C ALA A 117 1.58 -10.22 5.65
N TYR A 118 2.76 -9.69 5.35
CA TYR A 118 3.86 -10.45 4.73
C TYR A 118 5.08 -10.62 5.62
N GLY A 119 5.04 -10.13 6.86
CA GLY A 119 6.18 -10.25 7.79
C GLY A 119 7.42 -9.49 7.31
N VAL A 120 7.25 -8.40 6.56
CA VAL A 120 8.34 -7.55 6.04
C VAL A 120 8.29 -6.21 6.74
N PRO A 121 9.12 -5.95 7.76
CA PRO A 121 9.17 -4.66 8.43
C PRO A 121 9.35 -3.50 7.44
N SER A 122 8.82 -2.32 7.77
CA SER A 122 8.97 -1.12 6.94
C SER A 122 9.80 -0.04 7.63
N ALA A 123 10.50 0.75 6.82
CA ALA A 123 11.16 1.99 7.21
C ALA A 123 10.90 3.04 6.13
N TYR A 124 10.86 4.31 6.50
CA TYR A 124 10.45 5.38 5.60
C TYR A 124 11.10 6.71 6.01
N ILE A 125 11.09 7.68 5.09
CA ILE A 125 11.59 9.03 5.36
C ILE A 125 10.57 9.83 6.18
N TRP A 126 9.28 9.83 5.75
CA TRP A 126 8.16 10.44 6.48
C TRP A 126 6.99 9.49 6.63
N GLU A 127 6.17 9.66 7.64
CA GLU A 127 5.12 8.69 7.96
C GLU A 127 3.91 8.75 7.02
N ILE A 128 3.47 9.96 6.71
CA ILE A 128 2.33 10.20 5.82
C ILE A 128 2.50 11.51 5.08
N ASN A 129 2.00 11.60 3.86
CA ASN A 129 2.08 12.81 3.04
C ASN A 129 1.46 14.01 3.75
N THR A 130 2.28 15.04 3.99
CA THR A 130 1.94 16.31 4.64
C THR A 130 2.69 17.45 3.94
N GLU A 131 2.70 18.64 4.53
CA GLU A 131 3.48 19.77 4.00
C GLU A 131 5.00 19.67 4.32
N GLU A 132 5.40 18.76 5.23
CA GLU A 132 6.78 18.57 5.68
C GLU A 132 7.33 17.20 5.26
N GLU A 133 7.57 17.03 3.97
CA GLU A 133 8.06 15.78 3.38
C GLU A 133 9.55 15.86 3.03
N GLY A 134 10.33 14.87 3.48
CA GLY A 134 11.74 14.74 3.12
C GLY A 134 12.64 15.81 3.74
N THR A 135 12.36 16.23 4.98
CA THR A 135 13.24 17.16 5.70
C THR A 135 14.62 16.55 5.98
N PRO A 136 15.67 17.39 6.15
CA PRO A 136 17.01 16.88 6.44
C PRO A 136 17.07 15.96 7.67
N ASP A 137 16.30 16.25 8.72
CA ASP A 137 16.24 15.42 9.93
C ASP A 137 15.57 14.07 9.69
N GLN A 138 14.50 14.02 8.89
CA GLN A 138 13.85 12.79 8.50
C GLN A 138 14.80 11.90 7.68
N ILE A 139 15.49 12.47 6.69
CA ILE A 139 16.49 11.78 5.88
C ILE A 139 17.62 11.25 6.74
N LYS A 140 18.19 12.08 7.61
CA LYS A 140 19.27 11.70 8.53
C LYS A 140 18.87 10.53 9.42
N THR A 141 17.69 10.58 10.02
CA THR A 141 17.16 9.51 10.88
C THR A 141 17.08 8.18 10.14
N LEU A 142 16.57 8.18 8.91
CA LEU A 142 16.49 6.96 8.10
C LEU A 142 17.90 6.46 7.71
N VAL A 143 18.81 7.33 7.31
CA VAL A 143 20.20 6.98 6.96
C VAL A 143 20.91 6.32 8.16
N GLU A 144 20.79 6.88 9.36
CA GLU A 144 21.37 6.32 10.57
C GLU A 144 20.80 4.92 10.89
N LYS A 145 19.50 4.72 10.73
CA LYS A 145 18.85 3.41 10.86
C LYS A 145 19.39 2.40 9.84
N LEU A 146 19.46 2.79 8.56
CA LEU A 146 19.87 1.89 7.48
C LEU A 146 21.32 1.44 7.58
N ARG A 147 22.22 2.27 8.11
CA ARG A 147 23.63 1.90 8.36
C ARG A 147 23.80 0.74 9.34
N GLN A 148 22.77 0.42 10.12
CA GLN A 148 22.75 -0.69 11.07
C GLN A 148 22.06 -1.95 10.49
N THR A 149 21.69 -1.95 9.21
CA THR A 149 20.96 -3.01 8.54
C THR A 149 21.75 -3.60 7.38
N LYS A 150 21.29 -4.75 6.86
CA LYS A 150 21.81 -5.37 5.64
C LYS A 150 20.79 -5.26 4.49
N VAL A 151 19.90 -4.28 4.53
CA VAL A 151 18.89 -4.07 3.50
C VAL A 151 19.57 -3.80 2.15
N PRO A 152 19.27 -4.60 1.10
CA PRO A 152 19.98 -4.49 -0.16
C PRO A 152 19.37 -3.47 -1.13
N ALA A 153 18.16 -2.99 -0.88
CA ALA A 153 17.38 -2.21 -1.84
C ALA A 153 16.47 -1.16 -1.19
N LEU A 154 16.34 -0.02 -1.85
CA LEU A 154 15.37 1.04 -1.56
C LEU A 154 14.30 1.06 -2.66
N PHE A 155 13.13 1.60 -2.34
CA PHE A 155 12.02 1.74 -3.29
C PHE A 155 11.50 3.18 -3.26
N VAL A 156 10.93 3.62 -4.39
CA VAL A 156 10.31 4.94 -4.51
C VAL A 156 8.91 4.77 -5.06
N GLU A 157 7.96 5.44 -4.47
CA GLU A 157 6.58 5.44 -4.91
C GLU A 157 6.42 6.28 -6.18
N SER A 158 5.54 5.86 -7.09
CA SER A 158 5.30 6.57 -8.36
C SER A 158 4.65 7.94 -8.17
N SER A 159 4.05 8.18 -7.00
CA SER A 159 3.30 9.39 -6.66
C SER A 159 4.10 10.45 -5.89
N VAL A 160 5.36 10.18 -5.52
CA VAL A 160 6.18 11.10 -4.72
C VAL A 160 7.43 11.59 -5.45
N ASP A 161 8.03 12.66 -4.93
CA ASP A 161 9.33 13.15 -5.39
C ASP A 161 10.45 12.18 -4.98
N GLU A 162 11.23 11.73 -5.95
CA GLU A 162 12.32 10.77 -5.71
C GLU A 162 13.60 11.39 -5.11
N ARG A 163 13.73 12.73 -5.07
CA ARG A 163 14.96 13.40 -4.61
C ARG A 163 15.33 13.06 -3.17
N PRO A 164 14.41 13.02 -2.19
CA PRO A 164 14.75 12.60 -0.83
C PRO A 164 15.34 11.18 -0.77
N MET A 165 14.74 10.22 -1.49
CA MET A 165 15.24 8.85 -1.53
C MET A 165 16.58 8.73 -2.27
N LYS A 166 16.83 9.53 -3.30
CA LYS A 166 18.15 9.62 -3.96
C LYS A 166 19.23 10.09 -2.98
N THR A 167 18.91 11.00 -2.05
CA THR A 167 19.84 11.42 -1.00
C THR A 167 20.13 10.25 -0.04
N VAL A 168 19.10 9.53 0.41
CA VAL A 168 19.27 8.33 1.23
C VAL A 168 20.14 7.29 0.53
N SER A 169 19.86 7.01 -0.75
CA SER A 169 20.66 6.07 -1.57
C SER A 169 22.11 6.45 -1.64
N LYS A 170 22.40 7.73 -1.89
CA LYS A 170 23.77 8.25 -1.93
C LYS A 170 24.50 8.11 -0.60
N ASP A 171 23.85 8.44 0.50
CA ASP A 171 24.45 8.48 1.84
C ASP A 171 24.63 7.09 2.46
N THR A 172 23.88 6.11 1.99
CA THR A 172 23.95 4.71 2.45
C THR A 172 24.65 3.77 1.46
N ASN A 173 24.83 4.15 0.21
CA ASN A 173 25.23 3.31 -0.92
C ASN A 173 24.26 2.15 -1.22
N ILE A 174 23.03 2.22 -0.74
CA ILE A 174 21.97 1.25 -1.06
C ILE A 174 21.25 1.71 -2.33
N PRO A 175 21.16 0.90 -3.40
CA PRO A 175 20.53 1.32 -4.64
C PRO A 175 19.00 1.44 -4.51
N ILE A 176 18.41 2.38 -5.26
CA ILE A 176 16.96 2.39 -5.52
C ILE A 176 16.71 1.31 -6.57
N TYR A 177 16.05 0.23 -6.15
CA TYR A 177 15.83 -0.94 -7.01
C TYR A 177 14.70 -0.74 -8.00
N ALA A 178 13.57 -0.19 -7.56
CA ALA A 178 12.39 0.00 -8.40
C ALA A 178 11.49 1.15 -7.94
N LYS A 179 10.68 1.64 -8.89
CA LYS A 179 9.46 2.39 -8.59
C LYS A 179 8.33 1.40 -8.31
N ILE A 180 7.55 1.71 -7.27
CA ILE A 180 6.38 0.94 -6.83
C ILE A 180 5.16 1.86 -6.77
N PHE A 181 3.98 1.27 -6.70
CA PHE A 181 2.72 2.00 -6.68
C PHE A 181 2.10 1.96 -5.28
N THR A 182 1.54 3.09 -4.85
CA THR A 182 0.82 3.21 -3.58
C THR A 182 -0.53 3.89 -3.79
N ASP A 183 -0.55 5.20 -3.97
CA ASP A 183 -1.76 6.03 -4.09
C ASP A 183 -2.29 6.16 -5.52
N SER A 184 -1.60 5.56 -6.46
CA SER A 184 -1.96 5.59 -7.88
C SER A 184 -1.70 4.24 -8.55
N ILE A 185 -2.39 4.00 -9.65
CA ILE A 185 -2.09 2.94 -10.61
C ILE A 185 -1.37 3.54 -11.83
N ALA A 186 -0.78 2.69 -12.65
CA ALA A 186 -0.19 3.09 -13.93
C ALA A 186 -1.27 3.53 -14.95
N LYS A 187 -0.83 4.09 -16.07
CA LYS A 187 -1.72 4.39 -17.18
C LYS A 187 -2.24 3.11 -17.82
N GLU A 188 -3.41 3.19 -18.44
CA GLU A 188 -4.03 2.07 -19.15
C GLU A 188 -3.05 1.44 -20.15
N GLY A 189 -2.94 0.11 -20.11
CA GLY A 189 -2.05 -0.69 -20.94
C GLY A 189 -0.61 -0.80 -20.42
N GLU A 190 -0.24 -0.11 -19.36
CA GLU A 190 1.06 -0.24 -18.70
C GLU A 190 1.01 -1.26 -17.55
N LYS A 191 2.19 -1.76 -17.11
CA LYS A 191 2.28 -2.63 -15.93
C LYS A 191 1.88 -1.84 -14.69
N GLY A 192 0.88 -2.30 -13.96
CA GLY A 192 0.34 -1.63 -12.79
C GLY A 192 -0.94 -0.83 -13.05
N ASP A 193 -1.59 -0.99 -14.21
CA ASP A 193 -2.79 -0.26 -14.65
C ASP A 193 -4.11 -0.71 -13.99
N SER A 194 -4.07 -1.66 -13.11
CA SER A 194 -5.19 -2.14 -12.31
C SER A 194 -4.72 -2.52 -10.91
N TYR A 195 -5.63 -2.65 -9.95
CA TYR A 195 -5.28 -3.06 -8.59
C TYR A 195 -4.50 -4.38 -8.56
N TYR A 196 -4.93 -5.39 -9.31
CA TYR A 196 -4.20 -6.66 -9.40
C TYR A 196 -2.80 -6.48 -10.01
N SER A 197 -2.70 -5.75 -11.13
CA SER A 197 -1.43 -5.51 -11.83
C SER A 197 -0.47 -4.69 -10.97
N MET A 198 -1.00 -3.67 -10.26
CA MET A 198 -0.26 -2.84 -9.30
C MET A 198 0.30 -3.70 -8.15
N MET A 199 -0.55 -4.48 -7.48
CA MET A 199 -0.11 -5.33 -6.37
C MET A 199 0.89 -6.39 -6.83
N LYS A 200 0.65 -7.03 -7.99
CA LYS A 200 1.60 -7.99 -8.55
C LYS A 200 2.96 -7.35 -8.82
N TRP A 201 2.99 -6.17 -9.43
CA TRP A 201 4.22 -5.41 -9.67
C TRP A 201 4.96 -5.12 -8.36
N ASN A 202 4.26 -4.57 -7.36
CA ASN A 202 4.85 -4.25 -6.07
C ASN A 202 5.45 -5.48 -5.40
N LEU A 203 4.67 -6.56 -5.28
CA LEU A 203 5.09 -7.79 -4.62
C LEU A 203 6.31 -8.42 -5.31
N ASP A 204 6.32 -8.45 -6.66
CA ASP A 204 7.45 -8.97 -7.44
C ASP A 204 8.69 -8.09 -7.25
N LYS A 205 8.55 -6.76 -7.40
CA LYS A 205 9.70 -5.83 -7.31
C LYS A 205 10.28 -5.74 -5.90
N ILE A 206 9.45 -5.77 -4.87
CA ILE A 206 9.92 -5.78 -3.49
C ILE A 206 10.66 -7.09 -3.20
N ALA A 207 10.08 -8.24 -3.56
CA ALA A 207 10.75 -9.53 -3.35
C ALA A 207 12.06 -9.65 -4.12
N GLU A 208 12.09 -9.24 -5.40
CA GLU A 208 13.32 -9.21 -6.22
C GLU A 208 14.40 -8.32 -5.61
N GLY A 209 14.05 -7.11 -5.18
CA GLY A 209 14.98 -6.16 -4.58
C GLY A 209 15.56 -6.64 -3.26
N LEU A 210 14.73 -7.24 -2.39
CA LEU A 210 15.19 -7.76 -1.10
C LEU A 210 15.99 -9.09 -1.22
N SER A 211 15.97 -9.71 -2.38
CA SER A 211 16.72 -10.96 -2.67
C SER A 211 18.11 -10.72 -3.28
N GLN A 212 18.53 -9.45 -3.44
CA GLN A 212 19.84 -9.09 -4.03
C GLN A 212 21.03 -9.50 -3.16
#